data_623552af5da378a59ecba392f24d5ef0
#
_entry.id   623552af5da378a59ecba392f24d5ef0
#
_cell.length_a   1.000
_cell.length_b   1.000
_cell.length_c   1.000
_cell.angle_alpha   90.00
_cell.angle_beta   90.00
_cell.angle_gamma   90.00
#
_symmetry.space_group_name_H-M   'P 1'
#
loop_
_entity.id
_entity.type
_entity.pdbx_description
1 polymer ?
#
loop_
_entity_poly.entity_id
_entity_poly.type
_entity_poly.pdbx_seq_one_letter_code
_entity_poly.pdbx_strand_id
1 'polypeptide(L)'
;MVVTRDEIMRIYRTHVDAELAHDSARAASTYCPDGTYRHMPTGLVFKGCEAVRLQYAMSYVSFPDQGFDIAREVLDGDTLVHWGTLTGTAKGAFLGLPPTGRPIALPFVAAIEFRDGAMAGETLWYDMLTLCEQAGYPFEAVQQASSEARRRLGA
;
A
#
# COMPACT_ATOMS: atom_id res chain seq x y z
N MET A 1 -10.90 22.92 7.76
CA MET A 1 -10.20 23.06 9.06
C MET A 1 -8.76 22.62 8.85
N VAL A 2 -7.78 23.40 9.27
CA VAL A 2 -6.35 23.04 9.08
C VAL A 2 -6.02 21.92 10.07
N VAL A 3 -5.56 20.79 9.57
CA VAL A 3 -5.13 19.66 10.39
C VAL A 3 -3.78 20.01 11.02
N THR A 4 -3.65 19.88 12.33
CA THR A 4 -2.41 20.18 13.03
C THR A 4 -1.36 19.06 12.82
N ARG A 5 -0.07 19.40 13.00
CA ARG A 5 1.02 18.44 12.94
C ARG A 5 0.80 17.23 13.87
N ASP A 6 0.37 17.48 15.08
CA ASP A 6 0.16 16.43 16.10
C ASP A 6 -1.01 15.50 15.72
N GLU A 7 -2.07 16.05 15.13
CA GLU A 7 -3.19 15.26 14.61
C GLU A 7 -2.75 14.38 13.43
N ILE A 8 -1.99 14.93 12.49
CA ILE A 8 -1.42 14.17 11.35
C ILE A 8 -0.60 13.01 11.88
N MET A 9 0.35 13.28 12.79
CA MET A 9 1.23 12.25 13.32
C MET A 9 0.48 11.18 14.12
N ARG A 10 -0.59 11.53 14.81
CA ARG A 10 -1.44 10.58 15.52
C ARG A 10 -2.19 9.66 14.54
N ILE A 11 -2.78 10.22 13.48
CA ILE A 11 -3.48 9.45 12.45
C ILE A 11 -2.49 8.51 11.74
N TYR A 12 -1.37 9.04 11.31
CA TYR A 12 -0.30 8.31 10.64
C TYR A 12 0.18 7.12 11.47
N ARG A 13 0.48 7.32 12.76
CA ARG A 13 0.91 6.22 13.65
C ARG A 13 -0.18 5.15 13.82
N THR A 14 -1.44 5.58 13.97
CA THR A 14 -2.59 4.66 14.01
C THR A 14 -2.67 3.82 12.75
N HIS A 15 -2.44 4.43 11.59
CA HIS A 15 -2.44 3.76 10.29
C HIS A 15 -1.31 2.73 10.18
N VAL A 16 -0.07 3.15 10.44
CA VAL A 16 1.12 2.27 10.42
C VAL A 16 0.95 1.08 11.37
N ASP A 17 0.46 1.31 12.59
CA ASP A 17 0.20 0.25 13.57
C ASP A 17 -0.85 -0.75 13.06
N ALA A 18 -1.88 -0.26 12.36
CA ALA A 18 -2.92 -1.11 11.78
C ALA A 18 -2.38 -1.96 10.62
N GLU A 19 -1.54 -1.39 9.77
CA GLU A 19 -0.90 -2.12 8.67
C GLU A 19 0.03 -3.23 9.21
N LEU A 20 0.88 -2.92 10.17
CA LEU A 20 1.80 -3.89 10.79
C LEU A 20 1.05 -4.99 11.56
N ALA A 21 -0.14 -4.68 12.07
CA ALA A 21 -1.03 -5.66 12.69
C ALA A 21 -1.89 -6.46 11.69
N HIS A 22 -1.78 -6.17 10.38
CA HIS A 22 -2.62 -6.74 9.31
C HIS A 22 -4.13 -6.51 9.53
N ASP A 23 -4.48 -5.41 10.18
CA ASP A 23 -5.86 -5.00 10.42
C ASP A 23 -6.35 -4.08 9.30
N SER A 24 -6.85 -4.68 8.21
CA SER A 24 -7.31 -3.95 7.02
C SER A 24 -8.48 -2.99 7.32
N ALA A 25 -9.35 -3.36 8.26
CA ALA A 25 -10.48 -2.52 8.64
C ALA A 25 -10.01 -1.26 9.39
N ARG A 26 -9.10 -1.44 10.34
CA ARG A 26 -8.51 -0.32 11.09
C ARG A 26 -7.64 0.56 10.19
N ALA A 27 -6.85 -0.02 9.28
CA ALA A 27 -6.07 0.74 8.30
C ALA A 27 -6.99 1.61 7.42
N ALA A 28 -8.04 1.04 6.85
CA ALA A 28 -9.01 1.77 6.03
C ALA A 28 -9.79 2.84 6.81
N SER A 29 -10.03 2.64 8.11
CA SER A 29 -10.75 3.60 8.96
C SER A 29 -10.01 4.92 9.19
N THR A 30 -8.71 4.98 8.87
CA THR A 30 -7.92 6.22 8.95
C THR A 30 -8.13 7.14 7.73
N TYR A 31 -8.77 6.64 6.66
CA TYR A 31 -9.04 7.41 5.45
C TYR A 31 -10.33 8.23 5.54
N CYS A 32 -10.36 9.32 4.77
CA CYS A 32 -11.61 10.00 4.44
C CYS A 32 -12.57 9.05 3.71
N PRO A 33 -13.90 9.26 3.75
CA PRO A 33 -14.86 8.42 3.03
C PRO A 33 -14.59 8.29 1.53
N ASP A 34 -14.06 9.34 0.92
CA ASP A 34 -13.66 9.41 -0.49
C ASP A 34 -12.14 9.22 -0.71
N GLY A 35 -11.43 8.80 0.32
CA GLY A 35 -9.98 8.62 0.31
C GLY A 35 -9.52 7.61 -0.76
N THR A 36 -8.29 7.78 -1.23
CA THR A 36 -7.78 7.03 -2.37
C THR A 36 -6.43 6.39 -2.04
N TYR A 37 -6.31 5.09 -2.32
CA TYR A 37 -5.03 4.39 -2.32
C TYR A 37 -4.57 4.16 -3.77
N ARG A 38 -3.36 4.60 -4.10
CA ARG A 38 -2.74 4.45 -5.43
C ARG A 38 -1.54 3.53 -5.35
N HIS A 39 -1.62 2.39 -5.98
CA HIS A 39 -0.54 1.42 -6.07
C HIS A 39 0.20 1.61 -7.40
N MET A 40 1.23 2.45 -7.39
CA MET A 40 1.93 2.85 -8.60
C MET A 40 2.60 1.70 -9.36
N PRO A 41 3.17 0.67 -8.69
CA PRO A 41 3.79 -0.44 -9.41
C PRO A 41 2.84 -1.19 -10.36
N THR A 42 1.55 -1.27 -10.02
CA THR A 42 0.52 -1.90 -10.89
C THR A 42 -0.36 -0.89 -11.61
N GLY A 43 -0.33 0.37 -11.20
CA GLY A 43 -1.25 1.41 -11.68
C GLY A 43 -2.68 1.24 -11.17
N LEU A 44 -2.91 0.41 -10.14
CA LEU A 44 -4.23 0.22 -9.54
C LEU A 44 -4.58 1.39 -8.62
N VAL A 45 -5.84 1.79 -8.66
CA VAL A 45 -6.40 2.86 -7.83
C VAL A 45 -7.63 2.32 -7.09
N PHE A 46 -7.63 2.47 -5.78
CA PHE A 46 -8.72 2.05 -4.89
C PHE A 46 -9.34 3.30 -4.27
N LYS A 47 -10.62 3.54 -4.50
CA LYS A 47 -11.30 4.75 -4.07
C LYS A 47 -12.42 4.43 -3.08
N GLY A 48 -12.38 5.13 -1.95
CA GLY A 48 -13.29 4.94 -0.82
C GLY A 48 -12.84 3.84 0.15
N CYS A 49 -13.27 3.96 1.41
CA CYS A 49 -12.79 3.12 2.51
C CYS A 49 -12.93 1.61 2.25
N GLU A 50 -14.01 1.16 1.62
CA GLU A 50 -14.20 -0.27 1.36
C GLU A 50 -13.23 -0.82 0.32
N ALA A 51 -12.98 -0.07 -0.77
CA ALA A 51 -11.99 -0.46 -1.77
C ALA A 51 -10.57 -0.47 -1.18
N VAL A 52 -10.24 0.53 -0.36
CA VAL A 52 -8.96 0.60 0.36
C VAL A 52 -8.81 -0.59 1.32
N ARG A 53 -9.86 -0.93 2.09
CA ARG A 53 -9.86 -2.10 2.97
C ARG A 53 -9.60 -3.40 2.21
N LEU A 54 -10.25 -3.59 1.06
CA LEU A 54 -10.05 -4.76 0.20
C LEU A 54 -8.62 -4.83 -0.34
N GLN A 55 -8.02 -3.70 -0.71
CA GLN A 55 -6.63 -3.65 -1.16
C GLN A 55 -5.68 -4.18 -0.06
N TYR A 56 -5.80 -3.70 1.17
CA TYR A 56 -4.99 -4.20 2.27
C TYR A 56 -5.22 -5.68 2.53
N ALA A 57 -6.49 -6.12 2.58
CA ALA A 57 -6.83 -7.53 2.78
C ALA A 57 -6.21 -8.43 1.70
N MET A 58 -6.24 -8.02 0.43
CA MET A 58 -5.63 -8.76 -0.68
C MET A 58 -4.10 -8.81 -0.55
N SER A 59 -3.47 -7.72 -0.13
CA SER A 59 -2.02 -7.67 0.11
C SER A 59 -1.61 -8.67 1.19
N TYR A 60 -2.36 -8.77 2.30
CA TYR A 60 -2.09 -9.73 3.37
C TYR A 60 -2.34 -11.19 2.96
N VAL A 61 -3.20 -11.44 1.98
CA VAL A 61 -3.33 -12.78 1.38
C VAL A 61 -2.10 -13.11 0.53
N SER A 62 -1.64 -12.17 -0.29
CA SER A 62 -0.47 -12.37 -1.16
C SER A 62 0.81 -12.56 -0.37
N PHE A 63 1.02 -11.75 0.66
CA PHE A 63 2.19 -11.72 1.53
C PHE A 63 1.76 -11.75 2.99
N PRO A 64 1.37 -12.93 3.55
CA PRO A 64 0.79 -13.00 4.89
C PRO A 64 1.74 -12.66 6.04
N ASP A 65 3.03 -12.59 5.78
CA ASP A 65 4.08 -12.15 6.70
C ASP A 65 4.66 -10.78 6.32
N GLN A 66 3.93 -9.99 5.51
CA GLN A 66 4.43 -8.68 5.11
C GLN A 66 4.63 -7.75 6.32
N GLY A 67 5.68 -6.97 6.22
CA GLY A 67 6.03 -5.93 7.16
C GLY A 67 6.86 -4.86 6.47
N PHE A 68 7.18 -3.80 7.19
CA PHE A 68 8.06 -2.77 6.67
C PHE A 68 8.79 -2.04 7.81
N ASP A 69 9.98 -1.55 7.49
CA ASP A 69 10.73 -0.62 8.31
C ASP A 69 10.67 0.75 7.67
N ILE A 70 10.44 1.78 8.48
CA ILE A 70 10.50 3.18 8.05
C ILE A 70 11.87 3.74 8.40
N ALA A 71 12.68 4.01 7.38
CA ALA A 71 14.01 4.60 7.56
C ALA A 71 13.92 6.09 7.87
N ARG A 72 12.97 6.80 7.26
CA ARG A 72 12.75 8.23 7.46
C ARG A 72 11.34 8.65 7.07
N GLU A 73 10.85 9.68 7.75
CA GLU A 73 9.60 10.38 7.45
C GLU A 73 9.81 11.88 7.38
N VAL A 74 9.11 12.55 6.48
CA VAL A 74 9.13 14.01 6.30
C VAL A 74 7.70 14.49 6.17
N LEU A 75 7.33 15.46 6.98
CA LEU A 75 6.03 16.11 6.94
C LEU A 75 6.21 17.56 6.48
N ASP A 76 5.54 17.92 5.39
CA ASP A 76 5.43 19.28 4.89
C ASP A 76 3.95 19.63 4.66
N GLY A 77 3.46 20.60 5.42
CA GLY A 77 2.05 20.96 5.40
C GLY A 77 1.14 19.79 5.80
N ASP A 78 0.29 19.37 4.88
CA ASP A 78 -0.65 18.25 5.02
C ASP A 78 -0.17 16.98 4.32
N THR A 79 1.08 16.93 3.88
CA THR A 79 1.65 15.79 3.16
C THR A 79 2.82 15.19 3.92
N LEU A 80 2.70 13.89 4.23
CA LEU A 80 3.78 13.11 4.83
C LEU A 80 4.34 12.15 3.80
N VAL A 81 5.66 12.16 3.64
CA VAL A 81 6.38 11.17 2.83
C VAL A 81 7.24 10.33 3.74
N HIS A 82 7.16 9.02 3.61
CA HIS A 82 8.09 8.12 4.26
C HIS A 82 8.69 7.11 3.28
N TRP A 83 9.85 6.56 3.64
CA TRP A 83 10.50 5.51 2.87
C TRP A 83 11.25 4.54 3.78
N GLY A 84 11.45 3.35 3.26
CA GLY A 84 12.10 2.28 3.99
C GLY A 84 12.19 1.01 3.18
N THR A 85 12.03 -0.12 3.85
CA THR A 85 12.07 -1.45 3.23
C THR A 85 10.77 -2.20 3.52
N LEU A 86 10.09 -2.61 2.47
CA LEU A 86 8.93 -3.51 2.51
C LEU A 86 9.43 -4.95 2.41
N THR A 87 8.98 -5.82 3.31
CA THR A 87 9.36 -7.24 3.35
C THR A 87 8.14 -8.14 3.29
N GLY A 88 8.31 -9.38 2.87
CA GLY A 88 7.27 -10.40 2.87
C GLY A 88 7.70 -11.65 2.13
N THR A 89 6.85 -12.67 2.13
CA THR A 89 7.03 -13.91 1.38
C THR A 89 5.81 -14.17 0.50
N ALA A 90 6.01 -14.45 -0.77
CA ALA A 90 4.95 -14.68 -1.76
C ALA A 90 4.24 -16.03 -1.50
N LYS A 91 3.46 -16.12 -0.41
CA LYS A 91 2.76 -17.33 0.05
C LYS A 91 1.32 -17.45 -0.44
N GLY A 92 0.73 -16.37 -0.94
CA GLY A 92 -0.60 -16.36 -1.53
C GLY A 92 -0.59 -15.88 -2.97
N ALA A 93 -1.76 -15.88 -3.62
CA ALA A 93 -1.87 -15.41 -4.99
C ALA A 93 -1.60 -13.89 -5.07
N PHE A 94 -0.74 -13.49 -5.99
CA PHE A 94 -0.46 -12.10 -6.30
C PHE A 94 -0.99 -11.77 -7.69
N LEU A 95 -1.96 -10.86 -7.79
CA LEU A 95 -2.65 -10.52 -9.04
C LEU A 95 -3.21 -11.76 -9.78
N GLY A 96 -3.62 -12.79 -9.06
CA GLY A 96 -4.07 -14.05 -9.62
C GLY A 96 -2.94 -15.02 -10.03
N LEU A 97 -1.68 -14.62 -9.93
CA LEU A 97 -0.53 -15.51 -10.14
C LEU A 97 -0.31 -16.42 -8.92
N PRO A 98 0.10 -17.68 -9.12
CA PRO A 98 0.26 -18.62 -8.02
C PRO A 98 1.40 -18.21 -7.07
N PRO A 99 1.33 -18.63 -5.78
CA PRO A 99 2.40 -18.37 -4.82
C PRO A 99 3.70 -19.04 -5.24
N THR A 100 4.83 -18.37 -4.99
CA THR A 100 6.17 -18.91 -5.28
C THR A 100 6.92 -19.33 -4.02
N GLY A 101 6.50 -18.86 -2.85
CA GLY A 101 7.16 -19.10 -1.57
C GLY A 101 8.47 -18.32 -1.39
N ARG A 102 8.81 -17.39 -2.30
CA ARG A 102 10.06 -16.63 -2.27
C ARG A 102 9.91 -15.35 -1.46
N PRO A 103 10.94 -14.97 -0.68
CA PRO A 103 10.93 -13.73 0.08
C PRO A 103 11.22 -12.52 -0.82
N ILE A 104 10.72 -11.37 -0.39
CA ILE A 104 11.01 -10.05 -0.96
C ILE A 104 11.52 -9.09 0.12
N ALA A 105 12.39 -8.17 -0.27
CA ALA A 105 12.81 -7.01 0.50
C ALA A 105 13.01 -5.85 -0.49
N LEU A 106 12.06 -4.91 -0.51
CA LEU A 106 11.96 -3.87 -1.52
C LEU A 106 12.12 -2.49 -0.89
N PRO A 107 13.01 -1.64 -1.38
CA PRO A 107 12.92 -0.22 -1.11
C PRO A 107 11.57 0.33 -1.56
N PHE A 108 10.92 1.11 -0.71
CA PHE A 108 9.64 1.75 -1.04
C PHE A 108 9.59 3.20 -0.59
N VAL A 109 8.70 3.94 -1.20
CA VAL A 109 8.29 5.29 -0.81
C VAL A 109 6.77 5.32 -0.77
N ALA A 110 6.19 5.94 0.25
CA ALA A 110 4.78 6.27 0.29
C ALA A 110 4.60 7.77 0.57
N ALA A 111 3.68 8.39 -0.16
CA ALA A 111 3.23 9.75 0.08
C ALA A 111 1.78 9.71 0.58
N ILE A 112 1.53 10.34 1.72
CA ILE A 112 0.25 10.34 2.41
C ILE A 112 -0.24 11.77 2.52
N GLU A 113 -1.44 12.03 2.01
CA GLU A 113 -2.10 13.33 2.06
C GLU A 113 -3.19 13.31 3.13
N PHE A 114 -3.27 14.40 3.91
CA PHE A 114 -4.25 14.52 5.01
C PHE A 114 -5.24 15.65 4.73
N ARG A 115 -6.49 15.43 5.10
CA ARG A 115 -7.57 16.40 4.97
C ARG A 115 -8.62 16.14 6.06
N ASP A 116 -9.09 17.18 6.71
CA ASP A 116 -10.20 17.13 7.67
C ASP A 116 -10.04 16.07 8.77
N GLY A 117 -8.82 15.88 9.25
CA GLY A 117 -8.52 14.94 10.33
C GLY A 117 -8.47 13.46 9.91
N ALA A 118 -8.27 13.16 8.62
CA ALA A 118 -8.13 11.82 8.08
C ALA A 118 -7.16 11.80 6.89
N MET A 119 -6.79 10.60 6.42
CA MET A 119 -6.00 10.43 5.21
C MET A 119 -6.88 10.67 3.98
N ALA A 120 -6.54 11.66 3.17
CA ALA A 120 -7.20 11.92 1.88
C ALA A 120 -6.69 10.97 0.80
N GLY A 121 -5.45 10.54 0.91
CA GLY A 121 -4.86 9.60 -0.03
C GLY A 121 -3.53 9.05 0.44
N GLU A 122 -3.17 7.94 -0.15
CA GLU A 122 -1.84 7.36 -0.06
C GLU A 122 -1.41 6.89 -1.45
N THR A 123 -0.17 7.14 -1.79
CA THR A 123 0.44 6.68 -3.02
C THR A 123 1.71 5.91 -2.71
N LEU A 124 1.76 4.64 -3.10
CA LEU A 124 2.88 3.74 -2.87
C LEU A 124 3.69 3.53 -4.14
N TRP A 125 5.01 3.62 -4.02
CA TRP A 125 5.98 3.26 -5.07
C TRP A 125 6.98 2.24 -4.55
N TYR A 126 7.25 1.25 -5.37
CA TYR A 126 8.42 0.38 -5.32
C TYR A 126 8.74 -0.13 -6.73
N ASP A 127 9.92 -0.69 -6.93
CA ASP A 127 10.30 -1.22 -8.22
C ASP A 127 9.69 -2.61 -8.47
N MET A 128 8.76 -2.68 -9.44
CA MET A 128 8.08 -3.91 -9.81
C MET A 128 9.04 -4.94 -10.43
N LEU A 129 10.06 -4.51 -11.15
CA LEU A 129 11.04 -5.43 -11.72
C LEU A 129 11.82 -6.14 -10.62
N THR A 130 12.26 -5.41 -9.61
CA THR A 130 12.91 -5.99 -8.41
C THR A 130 11.99 -6.96 -7.68
N LEU A 131 10.69 -6.63 -7.54
CA LEU A 131 9.73 -7.57 -6.95
C LEU A 131 9.65 -8.86 -7.77
N CYS A 132 9.54 -8.76 -9.09
CA CYS A 132 9.46 -9.93 -9.98
C CYS A 132 10.70 -10.81 -9.87
N GLU A 133 11.89 -10.22 -9.85
CA GLU A 133 13.16 -10.94 -9.71
C GLU A 133 13.26 -11.66 -8.36
N GLN A 134 12.94 -10.99 -7.27
CA GLN A 134 13.01 -11.57 -5.93
C GLN A 134 11.93 -12.63 -5.72
N ALA A 135 10.68 -12.31 -6.03
CA ALA A 135 9.54 -13.20 -5.84
C ALA A 135 9.47 -14.34 -6.88
N GLY A 136 10.22 -14.24 -7.99
CA GLY A 136 10.26 -15.25 -9.04
C GLY A 136 9.05 -15.23 -9.97
N TYR A 137 8.40 -14.07 -10.15
CA TYR A 137 7.35 -13.90 -11.14
C TYR A 137 7.92 -13.46 -12.49
N PRO A 138 7.44 -14.02 -13.62
CA PRO A 138 7.74 -13.45 -14.93
C PRO A 138 7.18 -12.02 -15.03
N PHE A 139 8.01 -11.07 -15.42
CA PHE A 139 7.59 -9.65 -15.47
C PHE A 139 6.41 -9.44 -16.42
N GLU A 140 6.42 -10.08 -17.58
CA GLU A 140 5.32 -9.99 -18.56
C GLU A 140 3.99 -10.50 -18.01
N ALA A 141 4.03 -11.56 -17.20
CA ALA A 141 2.83 -12.10 -16.55
C ALA A 141 2.26 -11.10 -15.52
N VAL A 142 3.11 -10.45 -14.71
CA VAL A 142 2.70 -9.42 -13.77
C VAL A 142 2.18 -8.19 -14.51
N GLN A 143 2.82 -7.77 -15.59
CA GLN A 143 2.38 -6.65 -16.42
C GLN A 143 1.00 -6.92 -17.05
N GLN A 144 0.78 -8.10 -17.59
CA GLN A 144 -0.52 -8.51 -18.14
C GLN A 144 -1.59 -8.54 -17.05
N ALA A 145 -1.32 -9.19 -15.92
CA ALA A 145 -2.25 -9.29 -14.79
C ALA A 145 -2.62 -7.90 -14.23
N SER A 146 -1.65 -7.00 -14.12
CA SER A 146 -1.87 -5.60 -13.71
C SER A 146 -2.78 -4.88 -14.71
N SER A 147 -2.57 -5.07 -16.01
CA SER A 147 -3.40 -4.45 -17.07
C SER A 147 -4.84 -4.98 -17.04
N GLU A 148 -5.03 -6.27 -16.79
CA GLU A 148 -6.36 -6.88 -16.64
C GLU A 148 -7.07 -6.37 -15.39
N ALA A 149 -6.36 -6.27 -14.26
CA ALA A 149 -6.91 -5.75 -13.02
C ALA A 149 -7.35 -4.29 -13.17
N ARG A 150 -6.56 -3.41 -13.82
CA ARG A 150 -6.96 -2.04 -14.13
C ARG A 150 -8.24 -1.96 -14.94
N ARG A 151 -8.35 -2.78 -15.99
CA ARG A 151 -9.59 -2.83 -16.81
C ARG A 151 -10.82 -3.24 -16.00
N ARG A 152 -10.69 -4.18 -15.07
CA ARG A 152 -11.79 -4.65 -14.21
C ARG A 152 -12.23 -3.59 -13.19
N LEU A 153 -11.29 -2.82 -12.67
CA LEU A 153 -11.56 -1.77 -11.67
C LEU A 153 -11.95 -0.42 -12.30
N GLY A 154 -11.89 -0.29 -13.62
CA GLY A 154 -12.21 0.95 -14.32
C GLY A 154 -11.17 2.05 -14.13
N ALA A 155 -9.93 1.68 -13.85
CA ALA A 155 -8.81 2.61 -13.67
C ALA A 155 -8.00 2.77 -14.96
#